data_827d2340516d2616dcacf75b432f14e1
#
_entry.id   827d2340516d2616dcacf75b432f14e1
#
_cell.length_a   1.000
_cell.length_b   1.000
_cell.length_c   1.000
_cell.angle_alpha   90.00
_cell.angle_beta   90.00
_cell.angle_gamma   90.00
#
_symmetry.space_group_name_H-M   'P 1'
#
loop_
_entity.id
_entity.type
_entity.pdbx_description
1 polymer ?
#
loop_
_entity_poly.entity_id
_entity_poly.type
_entity_poly.pdbx_seq_one_letter_code
_entity_poly.pdbx_strand_id
1 'polypeptide(L)'
;MDNAKLFLNIKSREKVFYNDFCDIVSSTNEVGPFDILPFHINFVCLIKDYAHVYVGDSKILEMKIGSGILKVEDNRVFIFLDV
;
A
#
# COMPACT_ATOMS: atom_id res chain seq x y z
N MET A 1 -4.35 21.21 8.96
CA MET A 1 -4.25 20.59 8.81
C MET A 1 -4.33 19.49 8.98
N ASP A 2 -4.63 19.02 8.56
CA ASP A 2 -4.72 17.91 9.09
C ASP A 2 -3.72 17.05 8.73
N ASN A 3 -3.25 16.32 9.45
CA ASN A 3 -2.21 15.38 9.15
C ASN A 3 -2.75 13.98 9.09
N ALA A 4 -3.89 13.87 8.44
CA ALA A 4 -4.50 12.55 8.28
C ALA A 4 -3.57 11.69 7.44
N LYS A 5 -3.13 10.59 8.01
CA LYS A 5 -2.26 9.63 7.35
C LYS A 5 -2.81 8.25 7.55
N LEU A 6 -2.39 7.32 6.71
CA LEU A 6 -2.71 5.92 6.91
C LEU A 6 -1.46 5.19 7.36
N PHE A 7 -1.65 4.08 8.02
CA PHE A 7 -0.54 3.24 8.46
C PHE A 7 -0.37 2.11 7.46
N LEU A 8 0.86 1.90 7.00
CA LEU A 8 1.14 0.91 5.97
C LEU A 8 2.15 -0.10 6.46
N ASN A 9 1.85 -1.37 6.21
CA ASN A 9 2.79 -2.45 6.45
C ASN A 9 2.92 -3.27 5.17
N ILE A 10 4.13 -3.34 4.62
CA ILE A 10 4.44 -4.16 3.45
C ILE A 10 5.43 -5.21 3.88
N LYS A 11 5.08 -6.47 3.72
CA LYS A 11 5.98 -7.55 4.12
C LYS A 11 5.81 -8.77 3.24
N SER A 12 6.82 -9.62 3.26
CA SER A 12 6.75 -10.95 2.71
C SER A 12 6.94 -11.95 3.86
N ARG A 13 7.07 -13.23 3.54
CA ARG A 13 7.27 -14.24 4.57
C ARG A 13 8.54 -14.00 5.38
N GLU A 14 9.52 -13.36 4.78
CA GLU A 14 10.83 -13.27 5.40
C GLU A 14 11.26 -11.87 5.76
N LYS A 15 10.55 -10.85 5.30
CA LYS A 15 11.08 -9.50 5.40
C LYS A 15 9.98 -8.47 5.47
N VAL A 16 10.21 -7.41 6.23
CA VAL A 16 9.34 -6.24 6.26
C VAL A 16 10.00 -5.17 5.39
N PHE A 17 9.26 -4.67 4.39
CA PHE A 17 9.78 -3.66 3.47
C PHE A 17 9.38 -2.26 3.90
N TYR A 18 8.27 -2.12 4.58
CA TYR A 18 7.79 -0.81 5.03
C TYR A 18 6.86 -1.03 6.22
N ASN A 19 6.97 -0.15 7.21
CA ASN A 19 6.12 -0.26 8.40
C ASN A 19 6.07 1.09 9.07
N ASP A 20 5.22 1.98 8.54
CA ASP A 20 5.17 3.35 9.02
C ASP A 20 3.95 4.04 8.42
N PHE A 21 3.73 5.28 8.81
CA PHE A 21 2.68 6.09 8.23
C PHE A 21 3.07 6.60 6.85
N CYS A 22 2.07 6.84 6.02
CA CYS A 22 2.29 7.45 4.72
C CYS A 22 1.00 8.18 4.31
N ASP A 23 1.04 8.85 3.17
CA ASP A 23 -0.11 9.60 2.69
C ASP A 23 -0.89 8.85 1.62
N ILE A 24 -0.20 8.17 0.72
CA ILE A 24 -0.83 7.47 -0.40
C ILE A 24 -0.09 6.18 -0.68
N VAL A 25 -0.85 5.12 -0.94
CA VAL A 25 -0.32 3.85 -1.45
C VAL A 25 -0.91 3.64 -2.83
N SER A 26 -0.07 3.42 -3.83
CA SER A 26 -0.52 3.19 -5.21
C SER A 26 -0.12 1.81 -5.66
N SER A 27 -1.03 1.13 -6.34
CA SER A 27 -0.76 -0.19 -6.89
C SER A 27 -1.71 -0.43 -8.06
N THR A 28 -1.77 -1.66 -8.53
CA THR A 28 -2.67 -2.02 -9.61
C THR A 28 -3.22 -3.43 -9.36
N ASN A 29 -4.40 -3.66 -9.88
CA ASN A 29 -5.01 -4.98 -9.85
C ASN A 29 -5.57 -5.27 -11.25
N GLU A 30 -6.43 -6.28 -11.39
CA GLU A 30 -6.94 -6.65 -12.71
C GLU A 30 -7.82 -5.58 -13.34
N VAL A 31 -8.41 -4.73 -12.52
CA VAL A 31 -9.25 -3.65 -13.05
C VAL A 31 -8.39 -2.49 -13.54
N GLY A 32 -7.26 -2.24 -12.91
CA GLY A 32 -6.35 -1.18 -13.29
C GLY A 32 -5.69 -0.52 -12.09
N PRO A 33 -4.97 0.58 -12.33
CA PRO A 33 -4.28 1.30 -11.26
C PRO A 33 -5.25 1.92 -10.27
N PHE A 34 -4.82 2.02 -9.02
CA PHE A 34 -5.63 2.67 -7.98
C PHE A 34 -4.72 3.23 -6.89
N ASP A 35 -5.29 4.16 -6.14
CA ASP A 35 -4.61 4.79 -5.01
C ASP A 35 -5.43 4.58 -3.75
N ILE A 36 -4.73 4.34 -2.64
CA ILE A 36 -5.36 4.27 -1.32
C ILE A 36 -4.96 5.52 -0.57
N LEU A 37 -5.94 6.32 -0.20
CA LEU A 37 -5.75 7.53 0.58
C LEU A 37 -6.22 7.30 2.01
N PRO A 38 -5.91 8.20 2.95
CA PRO A 38 -6.41 8.06 4.31
C PRO A 38 -7.93 7.93 4.33
N PHE A 39 -8.41 7.08 5.22
CA PHE A 39 -9.84 6.83 5.43
C PHE A 39 -10.52 6.15 4.25
N HIS A 40 -9.75 5.46 3.41
CA HIS A 40 -10.30 4.67 2.34
C HIS A 40 -11.20 3.57 2.93
N ILE A 41 -12.24 3.19 2.18
CA ILE A 41 -13.13 2.13 2.65
C ILE A 41 -12.35 0.83 2.82
N ASN A 42 -12.84 0.01 3.72
CA ASN A 42 -12.20 -1.29 3.95
C ASN A 42 -12.43 -2.20 2.75
N PHE A 43 -11.38 -2.89 2.32
CA PHE A 43 -11.52 -3.86 1.25
C PHE A 43 -10.25 -4.72 1.16
N VAL A 44 -10.34 -5.77 0.36
CA VAL A 44 -9.22 -6.68 0.10
C VAL A 44 -9.16 -6.93 -1.39
N CYS A 45 -7.96 -6.90 -1.96
CA CYS A 45 -7.80 -7.25 -3.35
C CYS A 45 -6.42 -7.86 -3.59
N LEU A 46 -6.28 -8.51 -4.74
CA LEU A 46 -4.99 -8.98 -5.21
C LEU A 46 -4.33 -7.86 -6.00
N ILE A 47 -3.05 -7.66 -5.78
CA ILE A 47 -2.29 -6.64 -6.49
C ILE A 47 -1.15 -7.28 -7.25
N LYS A 48 -0.61 -6.55 -8.22
CA LYS A 48 0.49 -7.02 -9.06
C LYS A 48 1.30 -5.85 -9.55
N ASP A 49 2.43 -6.14 -10.14
CA ASP A 49 3.30 -5.24 -10.89
C ASP A 49 4.06 -4.24 -10.04
N TYR A 50 3.41 -3.48 -9.18
CA TYR A 50 4.13 -2.49 -8.39
C TYR A 50 3.36 -2.10 -7.13
N ALA A 51 4.11 -1.53 -6.18
CA ALA A 51 3.55 -0.86 -5.03
C ALA A 51 4.40 0.40 -4.80
N HIS A 52 3.75 1.55 -4.80
CA HIS A 52 4.42 2.84 -4.60
C HIS A 52 3.87 3.49 -3.34
N VAL A 53 4.74 4.13 -2.58
CA VAL A 53 4.37 4.79 -1.33
C VAL A 53 4.77 6.26 -1.41
N TYR A 54 3.85 7.13 -1.05
CA TYR A 54 4.07 8.57 -1.11
C TYR A 54 3.91 9.19 0.27
N VAL A 55 4.79 10.14 0.58
CA VAL A 55 4.64 11.01 1.74
C VAL A 55 4.73 12.44 1.19
N GLY A 56 3.65 13.21 1.36
CA GLY A 56 3.54 14.49 0.68
C GLY A 56 3.59 14.29 -0.82
N ASP A 57 4.42 15.05 -1.49
CA ASP A 57 4.58 14.94 -2.93
C ASP A 57 5.70 13.99 -3.33
N SER A 58 6.33 13.34 -2.36
CA SER A 58 7.50 12.52 -2.63
C SER A 58 7.14 11.04 -2.68
N LYS A 59 7.59 10.36 -3.72
CA LYS A 59 7.49 8.91 -3.80
C LYS A 59 8.68 8.35 -3.02
N ILE A 60 8.43 7.86 -1.81
CA ILE A 60 9.50 7.41 -0.93
C ILE A 60 9.83 5.94 -1.10
N LEU A 61 8.97 5.18 -1.78
CA LEU A 61 9.23 3.77 -2.04
C LEU A 61 8.61 3.40 -3.37
N GLU A 62 9.38 2.72 -4.19
CA GLU A 62 8.91 2.24 -5.48
C GLU A 62 9.36 0.81 -5.61
N MET A 63 8.41 -0.13 -5.54
CA MET A 63 8.71 -1.55 -5.58
C MET A 63 8.10 -2.18 -6.81
N LYS A 64 8.88 -3.02 -7.48
CA LYS A 64 8.32 -3.95 -8.46
C LYS A 64 7.94 -5.21 -7.72
N ILE A 65 6.74 -5.69 -7.94
CA ILE A 65 6.26 -6.89 -7.26
C ILE A 65 5.71 -7.87 -8.29
N GLY A 66 5.72 -9.15 -7.94
CA GLY A 66 5.04 -10.15 -8.75
C GLY A 66 3.56 -10.12 -8.46
N SER A 67 3.21 -10.48 -7.24
CA SER A 67 1.82 -10.45 -6.81
C SER A 67 1.78 -10.25 -5.30
N GLY A 68 0.62 -9.90 -4.80
CA GLY A 68 0.43 -9.73 -3.38
C GLY A 68 -1.03 -9.57 -3.05
N ILE A 69 -1.31 -9.52 -1.75
CA ILE A 69 -2.64 -9.26 -1.23
C ILE A 69 -2.58 -7.93 -0.51
N LEU A 70 -3.52 -7.06 -0.83
CA LEU A 70 -3.64 -5.76 -0.18
C LEU A 70 -4.95 -5.74 0.59
N LYS A 71 -4.88 -5.35 1.86
CA LYS A 71 -6.04 -5.24 2.72
C LYS A 71 -6.07 -3.86 3.34
N VAL A 72 -7.21 -3.20 3.25
CA VAL A 72 -7.45 -1.92 3.91
C VAL A 72 -8.47 -2.15 5.02
N GLU A 73 -8.09 -1.80 6.25
CA GLU A 73 -8.97 -1.98 7.39
C GLU A 73 -8.69 -0.88 8.40
N ASP A 74 -9.71 -0.05 8.67
CA ASP A 74 -9.62 0.98 9.73
C ASP A 74 -8.40 1.88 9.58
N ASN A 75 -8.23 2.42 8.38
CA ASN A 75 -7.14 3.34 8.04
C ASN A 75 -5.77 2.70 8.16
N ARG A 76 -5.70 1.38 8.01
CA ARG A 76 -4.45 0.64 7.97
C ARG A 76 -4.42 -0.16 6.68
N VAL A 77 -3.25 -0.18 6.05
CA VAL A 77 -3.06 -0.93 4.81
C VAL A 77 -2.02 -2.01 5.06
N PHE A 78 -2.39 -3.22 4.73
CA PHE A 78 -1.49 -4.37 4.87
C PHE A 78 -1.26 -4.94 3.49
N ILE A 79 0.00 -5.04 3.10
CA ILE A 79 0.38 -5.67 1.84
C ILE A 79 1.27 -6.86 2.16
N PHE A 80 0.83 -8.02 1.74
CA PHE A 80 1.60 -9.25 1.93
C PHE A 80 2.04 -9.72 0.55
N LEU A 81 3.34 -9.71 0.33
CA LEU A 81 3.91 -10.03 -0.99
C LEU A 81 4.21 -11.52 -1.11
N ASP A 82 3.91 -12.02 -2.31
CA ASP A 82 4.23 -13.40 -2.65
C ASP A 82 5.49 -13.34 -3.52
N VAL A 83 6.64 -13.32 -2.89
CA VAL A 83 7.91 -13.24 -3.62
C VAL A 83 8.80 -14.41 -3.32
#